data_cc176b6a65c17094bbdf41a3661e02ed
#
_entry.id   cc176b6a65c17094bbdf41a3661e02ed
#
_cell.length_a   1.000
_cell.length_b   1.000
_cell.length_c   1.000
_cell.angle_alpha   90.00
_cell.angle_beta   90.00
_cell.angle_gamma   90.00
#
_symmetry.space_group_name_H-M   'P 1'
#
loop_
_entity.id
_entity.type
_entity.pdbx_description
1 polymer ?
#
loop_
_entity_poly.entity_id
_entity_poly.type
_entity_poly.pdbx_seq_one_letter_code
_entity_poly.pdbx_strand_id
1 'polypeptide(L)'
;YISQTYLYPKNFDELLYVSQLLQADAIRYGVEHFRRFRGTCMGAVVWQLNDIWPVASWASVDYYGNWKALQYAEKKMFAPVLLSCEEHGEIDQKPFVNTLPHPIDVSADLHVANETGETVQGTVKWSLRRPDSSVVRAGSFEVMAPPFGGTWLPHLDFNDQDPLTVHLSYELEVAGEIVSSGSTLFCAPKHYHFADPKLEVSVDKTTVTVTAKNFA
;
A
#
# COMPACT_ATOMS: atom_id res chain seq x y z
N TYR A 1 16.15 -6.35 -8.64
CA TYR A 1 15.07 -5.87 -7.76
C TYR A 1 13.68 -6.26 -8.31
N ILE A 2 13.30 -5.88 -9.55
CA ILE A 2 11.98 -6.21 -10.11
C ILE A 2 11.61 -7.68 -9.91
N SER A 3 12.50 -8.61 -10.30
CA SER A 3 12.26 -10.06 -10.19
C SER A 3 12.22 -10.58 -8.74
N GLN A 4 12.60 -9.77 -7.76
CA GLN A 4 12.45 -10.10 -6.34
C GLN A 4 11.01 -9.94 -5.89
N THR A 5 10.32 -8.92 -6.37
CA THR A 5 8.98 -8.53 -5.92
C THR A 5 7.88 -8.93 -6.90
N TYR A 6 8.12 -8.76 -8.21
CA TYR A 6 7.16 -9.00 -9.29
C TYR A 6 7.59 -10.11 -10.23
N LEU A 7 6.67 -10.60 -11.05
CA LEU A 7 6.99 -11.49 -12.16
C LEU A 7 7.94 -10.79 -13.14
N TYR A 8 8.83 -11.56 -13.75
CA TYR A 8 9.78 -11.01 -14.72
C TYR A 8 9.04 -10.48 -15.95
N PRO A 9 9.25 -9.22 -16.36
CA PRO A 9 8.56 -8.62 -17.49
C PRO A 9 8.96 -9.31 -18.80
N LYS A 10 7.99 -9.51 -19.70
CA LYS A 10 8.18 -10.22 -20.98
C LYS A 10 8.57 -9.30 -22.13
N ASN A 11 8.36 -8.01 -22.00
CA ASN A 11 8.65 -6.99 -22.99
C ASN A 11 8.99 -5.66 -22.32
N PHE A 12 9.33 -4.65 -23.13
CA PHE A 12 9.77 -3.36 -22.64
C PHE A 12 8.64 -2.56 -21.94
N ASP A 13 7.42 -2.63 -22.45
CA ASP A 13 6.28 -1.92 -21.85
C ASP A 13 5.94 -2.47 -20.48
N GLU A 14 5.93 -3.79 -20.32
CA GLU A 14 5.78 -4.42 -19.02
C GLU A 14 6.94 -4.05 -18.08
N LEU A 15 8.17 -3.97 -18.58
CA LEU A 15 9.32 -3.54 -17.79
C LEU A 15 9.12 -2.12 -17.24
N LEU A 16 8.70 -1.18 -18.09
CA LEU A 16 8.40 0.19 -17.67
C LEU A 16 7.29 0.24 -16.63
N TYR A 17 6.21 -0.47 -16.86
CA TYR A 17 5.06 -0.52 -15.94
C TYR A 17 5.47 -1.08 -14.57
N VAL A 18 6.08 -2.26 -14.54
CA VAL A 18 6.47 -2.93 -13.28
C VAL A 18 7.55 -2.14 -12.54
N SER A 19 8.48 -1.48 -13.24
CA SER A 19 9.49 -0.64 -12.61
C SER A 19 8.87 0.58 -11.90
N GLN A 20 7.81 1.16 -12.47
CA GLN A 20 7.06 2.25 -11.82
C GLN A 20 6.30 1.75 -10.58
N LEU A 21 5.69 0.57 -10.64
CA LEU A 21 5.03 -0.03 -9.46
C LEU A 21 6.04 -0.28 -8.34
N LEU A 22 7.19 -0.88 -8.66
CA LEU A 22 8.24 -1.15 -7.68
C LEU A 22 8.75 0.14 -7.02
N GLN A 23 8.95 1.21 -7.81
CA GLN A 23 9.36 2.51 -7.29
C GLN A 23 8.29 3.07 -6.34
N ALA A 24 7.03 3.04 -6.74
CA ALA A 24 5.92 3.54 -5.93
C ALA A 24 5.82 2.79 -4.60
N ASP A 25 5.90 1.46 -4.62
CA ASP A 25 5.82 0.63 -3.42
C ASP A 25 7.01 0.87 -2.49
N ALA A 26 8.23 0.93 -3.01
CA ALA A 26 9.44 1.13 -2.20
C ALA A 26 9.44 2.51 -1.51
N ILE A 27 9.09 3.57 -2.24
CA ILE A 27 9.05 4.94 -1.68
C ILE A 27 7.90 5.07 -0.68
N ARG A 28 6.70 4.56 -1.02
CA ARG A 28 5.55 4.54 -0.13
C ARG A 28 5.89 3.83 1.18
N TYR A 29 6.45 2.64 1.11
CA TYR A 29 6.83 1.84 2.28
C TYR A 29 7.78 2.62 3.22
N GLY A 30 8.79 3.27 2.65
CA GLY A 30 9.73 4.09 3.40
C GLY A 30 9.09 5.31 4.05
N VAL A 31 8.25 6.06 3.31
CA VAL A 31 7.58 7.26 3.85
C VAL A 31 6.55 6.89 4.92
N GLU A 32 5.76 5.83 4.71
CA GLU A 32 4.82 5.34 5.71
C GLU A 32 5.55 4.88 6.98
N HIS A 33 6.70 4.20 6.84
CA HIS A 33 7.55 3.83 7.97
C HIS A 33 7.99 5.08 8.75
N PHE A 34 8.50 6.12 8.08
CA PHE A 34 8.90 7.36 8.75
C PHE A 34 7.74 8.03 9.48
N ARG A 35 6.55 8.01 8.90
CA ARG A 35 5.35 8.58 9.53
C ARG A 35 4.89 7.79 10.77
N ARG A 36 5.04 6.47 10.77
CA ARG A 36 4.80 5.63 11.96
C ARG A 36 5.77 5.93 13.10
N PHE A 37 7.00 6.31 12.77
CA PHE A 37 8.08 6.64 13.73
C PHE A 37 8.29 8.15 13.90
N ARG A 38 7.17 8.90 13.85
CA ARG A 38 7.20 10.33 14.14
C ARG A 38 7.86 10.63 15.48
N GLY A 39 8.71 11.68 15.52
CA GLY A 39 9.55 12.03 16.66
C GLY A 39 11.00 11.54 16.49
N THR A 40 11.22 10.42 15.81
CA THR A 40 12.54 9.97 15.37
C THR A 40 12.83 10.45 13.95
N CYS A 41 11.87 10.29 13.03
CA CYS A 41 11.93 10.86 11.68
C CYS A 41 10.77 11.83 11.47
N MET A 42 11.08 13.08 11.09
CA MET A 42 10.10 14.17 11.02
C MET A 42 9.75 14.59 9.60
N GLY A 43 10.24 13.89 8.58
CA GLY A 43 9.91 14.21 7.21
C GLY A 43 10.66 13.35 6.20
N ALA A 44 10.20 13.41 4.96
CA ALA A 44 10.83 12.79 3.81
C ALA A 44 10.77 13.74 2.61
N VAL A 45 11.82 13.73 1.81
CA VAL A 45 11.89 14.48 0.55
C VAL A 45 12.06 13.48 -0.58
N VAL A 46 11.14 13.53 -1.53
CA VAL A 46 11.19 12.67 -2.72
C VAL A 46 11.88 13.40 -3.85
N TRP A 47 12.89 12.82 -4.41
CA TRP A 47 13.54 13.27 -5.61
C TRP A 47 13.09 12.43 -6.80
N GLN A 48 12.40 13.01 -7.76
CA GLN A 48 11.97 14.40 -7.88
C GLN A 48 10.51 14.45 -8.37
N LEU A 49 9.87 15.62 -8.29
CA LEU A 49 8.48 15.79 -8.69
C LEU A 49 8.28 15.55 -10.19
N ASN A 50 9.04 16.25 -11.06
CA ASN A 50 8.81 16.21 -12.51
C ASN A 50 10.08 16.14 -13.34
N ASP A 51 9.94 15.58 -14.54
CA ASP A 51 10.98 15.60 -15.57
C ASP A 51 11.04 16.95 -16.29
N ILE A 52 12.25 17.33 -16.71
CA ILE A 52 12.49 18.55 -17.49
C ILE A 52 12.69 18.25 -19.00
N TRP A 53 12.70 16.99 -19.37
CA TRP A 53 12.79 16.48 -20.75
C TRP A 53 12.24 15.05 -20.83
N PRO A 54 11.79 14.56 -22.01
CA PRO A 54 11.24 13.21 -22.13
C PRO A 54 12.30 12.15 -21.85
N VAL A 55 12.18 11.42 -20.74
CA VAL A 55 13.15 10.43 -20.30
C VAL A 55 12.52 9.42 -19.35
N ALA A 56 13.08 8.21 -19.27
CA ALA A 56 12.81 7.29 -18.18
C ALA A 56 13.61 7.73 -16.95
N SER A 57 12.94 8.09 -15.85
CA SER A 57 13.56 8.65 -14.67
C SER A 57 12.82 8.30 -13.39
N TRP A 58 13.37 8.77 -12.28
CA TRP A 58 12.78 8.68 -10.93
C TRP A 58 11.68 9.71 -10.64
N ALA A 59 11.40 10.68 -11.55
CA ALA A 59 10.35 11.67 -11.35
C ALA A 59 8.97 11.01 -11.21
N SER A 60 8.11 11.57 -10.34
CA SER A 60 6.74 11.08 -10.15
C SER A 60 5.76 11.60 -11.22
N VAL A 61 6.10 12.70 -11.90
CA VAL A 61 5.36 13.26 -13.03
C VAL A 61 6.29 13.29 -14.25
N ASP A 62 5.83 12.83 -15.40
CA ASP A 62 6.62 12.85 -16.63
C ASP A 62 6.71 14.27 -17.24
N TYR A 63 7.53 14.40 -18.28
CA TYR A 63 7.72 15.67 -19.00
C TYR A 63 6.41 16.25 -19.56
N TYR A 64 5.44 15.42 -19.92
CA TYR A 64 4.16 15.83 -20.49
C TYR A 64 3.08 16.12 -19.44
N GLY A 65 3.41 15.98 -18.16
CA GLY A 65 2.48 16.21 -17.04
C GLY A 65 1.65 14.98 -16.66
N ASN A 66 1.96 13.79 -17.20
CA ASN A 66 1.27 12.56 -16.81
C ASN A 66 1.79 12.06 -15.46
N TRP A 67 0.89 11.64 -14.60
CA TRP A 67 1.23 11.04 -13.32
C TRP A 67 1.72 9.60 -13.52
N LYS A 68 2.89 9.32 -12.99
CA LYS A 68 3.40 7.96 -12.86
C LYS A 68 2.83 7.29 -11.59
N ALA A 69 3.04 5.99 -11.42
CA ALA A 69 2.54 5.26 -10.24
C ALA A 69 2.95 5.92 -8.91
N LEU A 70 4.17 6.44 -8.82
CA LEU A 70 4.67 7.14 -7.63
C LEU A 70 3.82 8.36 -7.25
N GLN A 71 3.35 9.17 -8.21
CA GLN A 71 2.54 10.36 -7.89
C GLN A 71 1.19 10.00 -7.25
N TYR A 72 0.59 8.87 -7.67
CA TYR A 72 -0.62 8.38 -7.01
C TYR A 72 -0.34 7.87 -5.58
N ALA A 73 0.81 7.23 -5.38
CA ALA A 73 1.25 6.83 -4.04
C ALA A 73 1.53 8.06 -3.15
N GLU A 74 2.22 9.09 -3.68
CA GLU A 74 2.52 10.34 -2.98
C GLU A 74 1.25 11.04 -2.49
N LYS A 75 0.22 11.10 -3.31
CA LYS A 75 -1.08 11.66 -2.93
C LYS A 75 -1.65 11.01 -1.67
N LYS A 76 -1.45 9.68 -1.53
CA LYS A 76 -1.92 8.92 -0.36
C LYS A 76 -0.97 9.05 0.83
N MET A 77 0.32 8.74 0.62
CA MET A 77 1.30 8.66 1.72
C MET A 77 1.62 10.00 2.36
N PHE A 78 1.35 11.13 1.66
CA PHE A 78 1.48 12.49 2.21
C PHE A 78 0.13 13.12 2.61
N ALA A 79 -0.97 12.36 2.62
CA ALA A 79 -2.25 12.86 3.12
C ALA A 79 -2.12 13.31 4.59
N PRO A 80 -2.79 14.41 5.01
CA PRO A 80 -2.70 14.93 6.38
C PRO A 80 -3.07 13.88 7.44
N VAL A 81 -4.05 13.03 7.15
CA VAL A 81 -4.41 11.87 7.99
C VAL A 81 -4.16 10.62 7.18
N LEU A 82 -3.35 9.71 7.72
CA LEU A 82 -2.95 8.49 7.06
C LEU A 82 -3.14 7.28 7.96
N LEU A 83 -3.89 6.30 7.50
CA LEU A 83 -3.88 4.93 8.02
C LEU A 83 -2.87 4.11 7.24
N SER A 84 -1.84 3.62 7.89
CA SER A 84 -0.79 2.78 7.30
C SER A 84 -0.68 1.43 8.02
N CYS A 85 -0.07 0.47 7.36
CA CYS A 85 0.14 -0.88 7.86
C CYS A 85 1.63 -1.20 7.92
N GLU A 86 2.07 -1.76 9.01
CA GLU A 86 3.35 -2.46 9.14
C GLU A 86 3.02 -3.96 9.16
N GLU A 87 3.27 -4.62 8.05
CA GLU A 87 3.11 -6.07 7.94
C GLU A 87 4.43 -6.76 8.34
N HIS A 88 4.32 -7.94 8.92
CA HIS A 88 5.47 -8.74 9.36
C HIS A 88 5.76 -9.92 8.42
N GLY A 89 5.12 -9.94 7.25
CA GLY A 89 5.32 -10.92 6.21
C GLY A 89 6.63 -10.77 5.44
N GLU A 90 6.70 -11.42 4.29
CA GLU A 90 7.83 -11.35 3.36
C GLU A 90 7.41 -10.73 2.04
N ILE A 91 7.14 -9.42 2.02
CA ILE A 91 6.81 -8.68 0.80
C ILE A 91 8.03 -8.58 -0.11
N ASP A 92 9.22 -8.55 0.46
CA ASP A 92 10.49 -8.50 -0.27
C ASP A 92 11.27 -9.80 -0.11
N GLN A 93 12.03 -10.14 -1.12
CA GLN A 93 12.84 -11.37 -1.10
C GLN A 93 14.10 -11.15 -0.24
N LYS A 94 14.35 -12.06 0.72
CA LYS A 94 15.59 -12.04 1.49
C LYS A 94 16.81 -12.10 0.56
N PRO A 95 17.87 -11.34 0.87
CA PRO A 95 19.04 -11.19 -0.02
C PRO A 95 19.88 -12.48 -0.17
N PHE A 96 19.56 -13.56 0.52
CA PHE A 96 20.34 -14.80 0.51
C PHE A 96 19.68 -15.88 -0.36
N VAL A 97 20.38 -16.29 -1.41
CA VAL A 97 19.97 -17.30 -2.38
C VAL A 97 19.71 -18.69 -1.74
N ASN A 98 20.33 -18.95 -0.60
CA ASN A 98 20.26 -20.22 0.12
C ASN A 98 19.36 -20.18 1.36
N THR A 99 18.37 -19.30 1.40
CA THR A 99 17.40 -19.28 2.50
C THR A 99 16.60 -20.58 2.48
N LEU A 100 16.65 -21.34 3.56
CA LEU A 100 15.81 -22.53 3.71
C LEU A 100 14.35 -22.10 3.85
N PRO A 101 13.39 -22.93 3.38
CA PRO A 101 11.98 -22.70 3.63
C PRO A 101 11.72 -22.50 5.13
N HIS A 102 11.00 -21.48 5.48
CA HIS A 102 10.60 -21.13 6.84
C HIS A 102 9.17 -20.60 6.84
N PRO A 103 8.45 -20.65 7.96
CA PRO A 103 7.13 -20.04 8.06
C PRO A 103 7.21 -18.52 7.81
N ILE A 104 6.27 -18.01 7.02
CA ILE A 104 6.07 -16.57 6.85
C ILE A 104 5.11 -16.09 7.93
N ASP A 105 5.46 -15.02 8.61
CA ASP A 105 4.58 -14.39 9.59
C ASP A 105 3.40 -13.72 8.86
N VAL A 106 2.18 -14.03 9.30
CA VAL A 106 0.95 -13.45 8.75
C VAL A 106 0.32 -12.58 9.83
N SER A 107 0.97 -11.45 10.10
CA SER A 107 0.52 -10.50 11.12
C SER A 107 0.77 -9.06 10.68
N ALA A 108 0.10 -8.11 11.32
CA ALA A 108 0.21 -6.70 10.98
C ALA A 108 -0.13 -5.79 12.16
N ASP A 109 0.49 -4.61 12.15
CA ASP A 109 0.18 -3.49 13.02
C ASP A 109 -0.32 -2.30 12.20
N LEU A 110 -1.50 -1.80 12.53
CA LEU A 110 -2.09 -0.63 11.90
C LEU A 110 -1.76 0.64 12.70
N HIS A 111 -1.49 1.72 12.01
CA HIS A 111 -1.13 3.00 12.63
C HIS A 111 -1.86 4.16 11.93
N VAL A 112 -2.47 5.05 12.72
CA VAL A 112 -3.04 6.31 12.25
C VAL A 112 -2.07 7.43 12.55
N ALA A 113 -1.53 8.06 11.50
CA ALA A 113 -0.73 9.29 11.59
C ALA A 113 -1.62 10.51 11.35
N ASN A 114 -1.50 11.52 12.20
CA ASN A 114 -2.25 12.77 12.13
C ASN A 114 -1.28 13.96 12.04
N GLU A 115 -1.26 14.64 10.91
CA GLU A 115 -0.46 15.85 10.67
C GLU A 115 -1.28 17.15 10.82
N THR A 116 -2.52 17.05 11.31
CA THR A 116 -3.38 18.22 11.54
C THR A 116 -3.21 18.80 12.95
N GLY A 117 -3.65 20.03 13.14
CA GLY A 117 -3.67 20.70 14.45
C GLY A 117 -4.81 20.24 15.37
N GLU A 118 -5.68 19.35 14.92
CA GLU A 118 -6.85 18.87 15.66
C GLU A 118 -6.73 17.38 15.95
N THR A 119 -7.36 16.92 17.04
CA THR A 119 -7.47 15.49 17.30
C THR A 119 -8.36 14.81 16.26
N VAL A 120 -7.88 13.75 15.65
CA VAL A 120 -8.67 12.90 14.74
C VAL A 120 -9.28 11.76 15.54
N GLN A 121 -10.61 11.70 15.55
CA GLN A 121 -11.36 10.60 16.15
C GLN A 121 -12.15 9.89 15.06
N GLY A 122 -12.06 8.56 15.04
CA GLY A 122 -12.69 7.75 13.99
C GLY A 122 -12.70 6.27 14.31
N THR A 123 -13.14 5.50 13.32
CA THR A 123 -13.19 4.04 13.40
C THR A 123 -12.31 3.46 12.30
N VAL A 124 -11.34 2.63 12.67
CA VAL A 124 -10.58 1.81 11.72
C VAL A 124 -11.29 0.49 11.53
N LYS A 125 -11.71 0.20 10.31
CA LYS A 125 -12.26 -1.10 9.91
C LYS A 125 -11.19 -1.88 9.17
N TRP A 126 -11.10 -3.17 9.44
CA TRP A 126 -10.16 -4.07 8.73
C TRP A 126 -10.85 -5.38 8.35
N SER A 127 -10.39 -5.98 7.28
CA SER A 127 -10.83 -7.29 6.85
C SER A 127 -9.69 -8.07 6.20
N LEU A 128 -9.47 -9.29 6.69
CA LEU A 128 -8.65 -10.29 6.01
C LEU A 128 -9.50 -10.96 4.93
N ARG A 129 -9.01 -10.98 3.70
CA ARG A 129 -9.76 -11.44 2.53
C ARG A 129 -8.99 -12.44 1.72
N ARG A 130 -9.70 -13.29 0.97
CA ARG A 130 -9.14 -14.14 -0.08
C ARG A 130 -9.03 -13.39 -1.42
N PRO A 131 -8.32 -13.95 -2.41
CA PRO A 131 -8.18 -13.34 -3.73
C PRO A 131 -9.52 -13.06 -4.44
N ASP A 132 -10.56 -13.83 -4.15
CA ASP A 132 -11.93 -13.63 -4.66
C ASP A 132 -12.72 -12.54 -3.88
N SER A 133 -12.04 -11.79 -3.02
CA SER A 133 -12.59 -10.76 -2.13
C SER A 133 -13.50 -11.28 -1.01
N SER A 134 -13.67 -12.58 -0.85
CA SER A 134 -14.43 -13.14 0.27
C SER A 134 -13.72 -12.86 1.60
N VAL A 135 -14.51 -12.49 2.62
CA VAL A 135 -13.99 -12.15 3.95
C VAL A 135 -13.71 -13.42 4.75
N VAL A 136 -12.47 -13.55 5.25
CA VAL A 136 -12.05 -14.60 6.18
C VAL A 136 -12.30 -14.17 7.62
N ARG A 137 -11.88 -12.95 7.94
CA ARG A 137 -11.98 -12.35 9.26
C ARG A 137 -12.13 -10.84 9.13
N ALA A 138 -12.86 -10.20 10.00
CA ALA A 138 -12.99 -8.74 10.01
C ALA A 138 -13.17 -8.22 11.44
N GLY A 139 -12.87 -6.95 11.62
CA GLY A 139 -13.06 -6.25 12.88
C GLY A 139 -12.93 -4.75 12.75
N SER A 140 -13.05 -4.06 13.86
CA SER A 140 -12.89 -2.61 13.91
C SER A 140 -12.27 -2.17 15.24
N PHE A 141 -11.64 -0.99 15.22
CA PHE A 141 -11.09 -0.32 16.39
C PHE A 141 -11.52 1.14 16.39
N GLU A 142 -11.98 1.63 17.51
CA GLU A 142 -12.06 3.07 17.72
C GLU A 142 -10.66 3.64 17.90
N VAL A 143 -10.40 4.77 17.28
CA VAL A 143 -9.09 5.43 17.32
C VAL A 143 -9.23 6.91 17.63
N MET A 144 -8.28 7.40 18.43
CA MET A 144 -8.07 8.81 18.69
C MET A 144 -6.58 9.11 18.44
N ALA A 145 -6.29 9.86 17.36
CA ALA A 145 -4.95 10.29 17.03
C ALA A 145 -4.75 11.77 17.43
N PRO A 146 -3.78 12.07 18.31
CA PRO A 146 -3.56 13.45 18.79
C PRO A 146 -3.05 14.36 17.68
N PRO A 147 -3.18 15.68 17.82
CA PRO A 147 -2.62 16.66 16.91
C PRO A 147 -1.12 16.42 16.70
N PHE A 148 -0.66 16.47 15.45
CA PHE A 148 0.74 16.26 15.07
C PHE A 148 1.37 15.00 15.67
N GLY A 149 0.58 13.92 15.81
CA GLY A 149 0.98 12.68 16.43
C GLY A 149 0.47 11.45 15.69
N GLY A 150 0.46 10.32 16.39
CA GLY A 150 -0.08 9.08 15.82
C GLY A 150 -0.48 8.10 16.91
N THR A 151 -1.23 7.09 16.49
CA THR A 151 -1.75 6.04 17.39
C THR A 151 -1.61 4.68 16.72
N TRP A 152 -0.91 3.77 17.39
CA TRP A 152 -0.88 2.36 17.04
C TRP A 152 -2.15 1.66 17.50
N LEU A 153 -2.64 0.75 16.68
CA LEU A 153 -3.80 -0.08 17.00
C LEU A 153 -3.36 -1.46 17.53
N PRO A 154 -4.28 -2.23 18.14
CA PRO A 154 -3.96 -3.58 18.57
C PRO A 154 -3.43 -4.45 17.44
N HIS A 155 -2.44 -5.27 17.77
CA HIS A 155 -1.83 -6.23 16.86
C HIS A 155 -2.84 -7.20 16.25
N LEU A 156 -2.70 -7.47 14.95
CA LEU A 156 -3.53 -8.39 14.19
C LEU A 156 -2.71 -9.64 13.86
N ASP A 157 -3.09 -10.79 14.39
CA ASP A 157 -2.45 -12.09 14.15
C ASP A 157 -3.36 -12.98 13.29
N PHE A 158 -2.80 -13.49 12.20
CA PHE A 158 -3.44 -14.38 11.24
C PHE A 158 -2.55 -15.58 10.88
N ASN A 159 -1.63 -15.99 11.76
CA ASN A 159 -0.67 -17.06 11.53
C ASN A 159 -1.29 -18.44 11.28
N ASP A 160 -2.61 -18.57 11.42
CA ASP A 160 -3.40 -19.74 11.02
C ASP A 160 -3.81 -19.71 9.53
N GLN A 161 -3.42 -18.68 8.77
CA GLN A 161 -3.77 -18.50 7.36
C GLN A 161 -2.54 -18.64 6.46
N ASP A 162 -2.80 -18.97 5.19
CA ASP A 162 -1.75 -19.09 4.16
C ASP A 162 -1.44 -17.69 3.58
N PRO A 163 -0.21 -17.15 3.74
CA PRO A 163 0.20 -15.85 3.24
C PRO A 163 0.05 -15.67 1.73
N LEU A 164 0.00 -16.78 0.96
CA LEU A 164 -0.11 -16.73 -0.51
C LEU A 164 -1.55 -16.53 -0.98
N THR A 165 -2.54 -16.67 -0.07
CA THR A 165 -3.97 -16.69 -0.40
C THR A 165 -4.81 -15.73 0.43
N VAL A 166 -4.18 -14.88 1.24
CA VAL A 166 -4.89 -13.85 2.00
C VAL A 166 -4.20 -12.49 1.88
N HIS A 167 -5.00 -11.44 1.96
CA HIS A 167 -4.53 -10.06 2.05
C HIS A 167 -5.36 -9.30 3.09
N LEU A 168 -4.76 -8.28 3.69
CA LEU A 168 -5.43 -7.39 4.64
C LEU A 168 -5.89 -6.13 3.91
N SER A 169 -7.18 -5.78 4.03
CA SER A 169 -7.74 -4.49 3.62
C SER A 169 -8.12 -3.70 4.87
N TYR A 170 -7.88 -2.39 4.85
CA TYR A 170 -8.16 -1.51 5.97
C TYR A 170 -8.60 -0.13 5.52
N GLU A 171 -9.45 0.51 6.33
CA GLU A 171 -9.97 1.86 6.08
C GLU A 171 -10.19 2.61 7.39
N LEU A 172 -9.98 3.92 7.37
CA LEU A 172 -10.27 4.83 8.46
C LEU A 172 -11.47 5.69 8.07
N GLU A 173 -12.53 5.58 8.86
CA GLU A 173 -13.73 6.41 8.75
C GLU A 173 -13.71 7.50 9.82
N VAL A 174 -13.89 8.75 9.42
CA VAL A 174 -14.01 9.93 10.28
C VAL A 174 -15.28 10.67 9.91
N ALA A 175 -16.16 10.90 10.86
CA ALA A 175 -17.45 11.59 10.65
C ALA A 175 -18.30 11.00 9.51
N GLY A 176 -18.23 9.67 9.31
CA GLY A 176 -18.99 8.97 8.26
C GLY A 176 -18.33 8.94 6.88
N GLU A 177 -17.13 9.51 6.73
CA GLU A 177 -16.39 9.54 5.47
C GLU A 177 -15.10 8.72 5.58
N ILE A 178 -14.77 7.94 4.53
CA ILE A 178 -13.49 7.23 4.45
C ILE A 178 -12.39 8.23 4.07
N VAL A 179 -11.53 8.53 5.03
CA VAL A 179 -10.43 9.51 4.86
C VAL A 179 -9.10 8.87 4.47
N SER A 180 -8.92 7.58 4.76
CA SER A 180 -7.72 6.84 4.39
C SER A 180 -8.04 5.36 4.24
N SER A 181 -7.43 4.69 3.25
CA SER A 181 -7.62 3.27 3.04
C SER A 181 -6.41 2.64 2.37
N GLY A 182 -6.21 1.35 2.58
CA GLY A 182 -5.14 0.60 1.97
C GLY A 182 -5.38 -0.91 1.98
N SER A 183 -4.43 -1.60 1.40
CA SER A 183 -4.33 -3.06 1.47
C SER A 183 -2.87 -3.49 1.51
N THR A 184 -2.60 -4.65 2.11
CA THR A 184 -1.27 -5.24 2.13
C THR A 184 -1.33 -6.74 1.91
N LEU A 185 -0.29 -7.26 1.26
CA LEU A 185 0.00 -8.70 1.15
C LEU A 185 0.94 -9.09 2.29
N PHE A 186 1.07 -10.39 2.55
CA PHE A 186 2.06 -10.95 3.49
C PHE A 186 3.20 -11.69 2.77
N CYS A 187 3.18 -11.71 1.45
CA CYS A 187 4.22 -12.25 0.60
C CYS A 187 4.49 -11.32 -0.59
N ALA A 188 5.61 -11.53 -1.28
CA ALA A 188 5.88 -10.79 -2.51
C ALA A 188 4.75 -10.98 -3.55
N PRO A 189 4.30 -9.90 -4.25
CA PRO A 189 3.21 -9.98 -5.22
C PRO A 189 3.31 -11.12 -6.23
N LYS A 190 4.52 -11.47 -6.67
CA LYS A 190 4.76 -12.58 -7.61
C LYS A 190 4.37 -13.97 -7.06
N HIS A 191 4.23 -14.11 -5.75
CA HIS A 191 3.88 -15.37 -5.08
C HIS A 191 2.42 -15.41 -4.65
N TYR A 192 1.76 -14.26 -4.58
CA TYR A 192 0.35 -14.20 -4.22
C TYR A 192 -0.54 -14.82 -5.32
N HIS A 193 -1.49 -15.62 -4.93
CA HIS A 193 -2.39 -16.34 -5.84
C HIS A 193 -3.56 -15.45 -6.28
N PHE A 194 -3.28 -14.42 -7.08
CA PHE A 194 -4.33 -13.53 -7.60
C PHE A 194 -5.41 -14.32 -8.38
N ALA A 195 -6.68 -14.03 -8.10
CA ALA A 195 -7.77 -14.42 -8.97
C ALA A 195 -7.84 -13.45 -10.17
N ASP A 196 -8.49 -13.88 -11.28
CA ASP A 196 -8.80 -12.95 -12.37
C ASP A 196 -9.65 -11.78 -11.83
N PRO A 197 -9.17 -10.54 -11.88
CA PRO A 197 -9.87 -9.41 -11.26
C PRO A 197 -11.19 -9.07 -11.94
N LYS A 198 -11.42 -9.54 -13.18
CA LYS A 198 -12.62 -9.24 -13.99
C LYS A 198 -12.90 -7.75 -14.04
N LEU A 199 -11.90 -7.01 -14.51
CA LEU A 199 -11.97 -5.55 -14.60
C LEU A 199 -13.05 -5.12 -15.58
N GLU A 200 -13.89 -4.18 -15.16
CA GLU A 200 -14.82 -3.47 -16.00
C GLU A 200 -14.46 -1.99 -16.01
N VAL A 201 -14.39 -1.41 -17.20
CA VAL A 201 -14.04 0.01 -17.40
C VAL A 201 -15.20 0.70 -18.09
N SER A 202 -15.69 1.77 -17.49
CA SER A 202 -16.66 2.66 -18.09
C SER A 202 -16.16 4.09 -18.14
N VAL A 203 -16.54 4.83 -19.18
CA VAL A 203 -16.14 6.22 -19.38
C VAL A 203 -17.38 7.07 -19.56
N ASP A 204 -17.55 8.06 -18.71
CA ASP A 204 -18.58 9.10 -18.85
C ASP A 204 -17.90 10.47 -18.88
N LYS A 205 -17.89 11.12 -20.06
CA LYS A 205 -17.22 12.41 -20.31
C LYS A 205 -15.74 12.37 -19.90
N THR A 206 -15.43 12.94 -18.73
CA THR A 206 -14.08 13.02 -18.18
C THR A 206 -13.83 12.05 -17.02
N THR A 207 -14.84 11.27 -16.66
CA THR A 207 -14.76 10.30 -15.56
C THR A 207 -14.54 8.91 -16.11
N VAL A 208 -13.45 8.26 -15.68
CA VAL A 208 -13.16 6.86 -15.93
C VAL A 208 -13.45 6.09 -14.64
N THR A 209 -14.36 5.15 -14.70
CA THR A 209 -14.68 4.25 -13.58
C THR A 209 -14.12 2.87 -13.89
N VAL A 210 -13.30 2.36 -12.99
CA VAL A 210 -12.77 1.00 -13.05
C VAL A 210 -13.28 0.23 -11.85
N THR A 211 -13.91 -0.91 -12.13
CA THR A 211 -14.38 -1.83 -11.09
C THR A 211 -13.70 -3.19 -11.24
N ALA A 212 -13.46 -3.84 -10.12
CA ALA A 212 -12.93 -5.19 -10.09
C ALA A 212 -13.86 -6.08 -9.26
N LYS A 213 -14.12 -7.31 -9.73
CA LYS A 213 -14.92 -8.27 -8.98
C LYS A 213 -14.08 -8.95 -7.90
N ASN A 214 -12.81 -9.22 -8.19
CA ASN A 214 -11.85 -9.86 -7.31
C ASN A 214 -10.73 -8.87 -6.99
N PHE A 215 -9.89 -9.19 -6.02
CA PHE A 215 -8.76 -8.35 -5.65
C PHE A 215 -7.78 -8.18 -6.83
N ALA A 216 -7.35 -6.92 -7.08
CA ALA A 216 -6.47 -6.51 -8.17
C ALA A 216 -5.31 -5.65 -7.67
#